data_30b3dea2b140ad086d21ad1bd9a41fa7
#
_entry.id   30b3dea2b140ad086d21ad1bd9a41fa7
#
_cell.length_a   1.000
_cell.length_b   1.000
_cell.length_c   1.000
_cell.angle_alpha   90.00
_cell.angle_beta   90.00
_cell.angle_gamma   90.00
#
_symmetry.space_group_name_H-M   'P 1'
#
loop_
_entity.id
_entity.type
_entity.pdbx_description
1 polymer ?
#
loop_
_entity_poly.entity_id
_entity_poly.type
_entity_poly.pdbx_seq_one_letter_code
_entity_poly.pdbx_strand_id
1 'polypeptide(L)'
;LLEVQHNLLVIILLAPFYLYLNKDFYRGKSLAKRVLGFQVVAVRTGQPASEVQCFLRNLTFFIWPIEVFISLISPKRRMGDILAHTKVIQVSSEPVPLVWKDIKQTRWKNSYFIIILLGLIYGYIIFNVMTLLME
;
A
#
# COMPACT_ATOMS: atom_id res chain seq x y z
N LEU A 1 9.00 -8.14 -31.38
CA LEU A 1 9.04 -6.69 -31.08
C LEU A 1 7.74 -6.21 -30.46
N LEU A 2 6.56 -6.56 -31.00
CA LEU A 2 5.25 -6.20 -30.46
C LEU A 2 4.99 -6.79 -29.07
N GLU A 3 5.35 -8.03 -28.82
CA GLU A 3 5.21 -8.67 -27.50
C GLU A 3 6.09 -8.00 -26.44
N VAL A 4 7.30 -7.60 -26.79
CA VAL A 4 8.20 -6.90 -25.85
C VAL A 4 7.64 -5.53 -25.50
N GLN A 5 7.12 -4.79 -26.48
CA GLN A 5 6.47 -3.51 -26.24
C GLN A 5 5.23 -3.65 -25.36
N HIS A 6 4.43 -4.69 -25.59
CA HIS A 6 3.26 -5.00 -24.79
C HIS A 6 3.61 -5.28 -23.33
N ASN A 7 4.56 -6.17 -23.08
CA ASN A 7 5.00 -6.53 -21.73
C ASN A 7 5.59 -5.31 -20.99
N LEU A 8 6.33 -4.46 -21.70
CA LEU A 8 6.90 -3.23 -21.13
C LEU A 8 5.80 -2.24 -20.72
N LEU A 9 4.77 -2.10 -21.53
CA LEU A 9 3.63 -1.23 -21.28
C LEU A 9 2.83 -1.70 -20.06
N VAL A 10 2.61 -2.99 -19.93
CA VAL A 10 1.96 -3.60 -18.76
C VAL A 10 2.78 -3.33 -17.49
N ILE A 11 4.10 -3.52 -17.53
CA ILE A 11 4.97 -3.24 -16.38
C ILE A 11 4.91 -1.76 -15.98
N ILE A 12 4.97 -0.84 -16.95
CA ILE A 12 4.89 0.61 -16.69
C ILE A 12 3.55 0.98 -16.05
N LEU A 13 2.45 0.35 -16.44
CA LEU A 13 1.13 0.60 -15.86
C LEU A 13 0.98 0.00 -14.45
N LEU A 14 1.59 -1.17 -14.21
CA LEU A 14 1.45 -1.89 -12.94
C LEU A 14 2.34 -1.34 -11.83
N ALA A 15 3.52 -0.82 -12.17
CA ALA A 15 4.47 -0.32 -11.18
C ALA A 15 3.89 0.80 -10.29
N PRO A 16 3.19 1.83 -10.82
CA PRO A 16 2.57 2.86 -9.98
C PRO A 16 1.51 2.31 -9.02
N PHE A 17 0.71 1.33 -9.46
CA PHE A 17 -0.29 0.69 -8.60
C PHE A 17 0.36 -0.08 -7.47
N TYR A 18 1.41 -0.84 -7.76
CA TYR A 18 2.15 -1.56 -6.74
C TYR A 18 2.82 -0.61 -5.74
N LEU A 19 3.41 0.47 -6.21
CA LEU A 19 3.97 1.52 -5.35
C LEU A 19 2.89 2.18 -4.50
N TYR A 20 1.70 2.42 -5.06
CA TYR A 20 0.57 2.95 -4.30
C TYR A 20 0.12 2.01 -3.19
N LEU A 21 0.03 0.70 -3.45
CA LEU A 21 -0.32 -0.30 -2.44
C LEU A 21 0.67 -0.30 -1.27
N ASN A 22 1.93 -0.02 -1.54
CA ASN A 22 3.00 0.02 -0.54
C ASN A 22 3.33 1.44 -0.04
N LYS A 23 2.54 2.45 -0.35
CA LYS A 23 2.83 3.86 0.02
C LYS A 23 3.06 4.08 1.52
N ASP A 24 2.42 3.29 2.38
CA ASP A 24 2.52 3.37 3.83
C ASP A 24 3.51 2.34 4.42
N PHE A 25 4.33 1.72 3.57
CA PHE A 25 5.27 0.65 3.92
C PHE A 25 6.20 1.01 5.09
N TYR A 26 6.61 2.26 5.16
CA TYR A 26 7.58 2.72 6.15
C TYR A 26 6.90 3.17 7.44
N ARG A 27 6.88 2.32 8.47
CA ARG A 27 6.29 2.59 9.79
C ARG A 27 4.85 3.09 9.73
N GLY A 28 4.07 2.64 8.75
CA GLY A 28 2.70 3.10 8.56
C GLY A 28 2.56 4.57 8.14
N LYS A 29 3.58 5.16 7.53
CA LYS A 29 3.58 6.55 7.10
C LYS A 29 3.96 6.70 5.63
N SER A 30 3.06 7.24 4.80
CA SER A 30 3.43 7.78 3.49
C SER A 30 4.12 9.14 3.65
N LEU A 31 4.73 9.63 2.57
CA LEU A 31 5.34 10.97 2.57
C LEU A 31 4.34 12.05 3.01
N ALA A 32 3.13 12.03 2.44
CA ALA A 32 2.07 12.98 2.81
C ALA A 32 1.68 12.86 4.29
N LYS A 33 1.56 11.65 4.83
CA LYS A 33 1.24 11.44 6.24
C LYS A 33 2.32 11.93 7.19
N ARG A 34 3.60 11.84 6.80
CA ARG A 34 4.69 12.40 7.60
C ARG A 34 4.58 13.91 7.73
N VAL A 35 4.35 14.60 6.61
CA VAL A 35 4.21 16.06 6.58
C VAL A 35 2.96 16.50 7.36
N LEU A 36 1.85 15.81 7.19
CA LEU A 36 0.57 16.13 7.83
C LEU A 36 0.47 15.65 9.29
N GLY A 37 1.42 14.90 9.80
CA GLY A 37 1.39 14.39 11.16
C GLY A 37 0.38 13.25 11.38
N PHE A 38 0.32 12.28 10.46
CA PHE A 38 -0.52 11.09 10.60
C PHE A 38 0.29 9.80 10.51
N GLN A 39 -0.19 8.79 11.20
CA GLN A 39 0.42 7.45 11.19
C GLN A 39 -0.65 6.36 11.23
N VAL A 40 -0.40 5.29 10.49
CA VAL A 40 -1.20 4.06 10.55
C VAL A 40 -0.64 3.17 11.65
N VAL A 41 -1.49 2.77 12.56
CA VAL A 41 -1.13 1.89 13.68
C VAL A 41 -2.07 0.67 13.72
N ALA A 42 -1.55 -0.44 14.25
CA ALA A 42 -2.34 -1.63 14.52
C ALA A 42 -3.30 -1.37 15.71
N VAL A 43 -4.56 -1.74 15.57
CA VAL A 43 -5.58 -1.49 16.60
C VAL A 43 -5.24 -2.21 17.90
N ARG A 44 -4.71 -3.44 17.84
CA ARG A 44 -4.45 -4.27 19.01
C ARG A 44 -3.25 -3.81 19.83
N THR A 45 -2.19 -3.34 19.19
CA THR A 45 -0.92 -3.04 19.84
C THR A 45 -0.65 -1.55 19.98
N GLY A 46 -1.32 -0.71 19.17
CA GLY A 46 -1.00 0.73 19.08
C GLY A 46 0.34 1.01 18.40
N GLN A 47 1.10 -0.02 18.02
CA GLN A 47 2.38 0.13 17.33
C GLN A 47 2.18 0.48 15.86
N PRO A 48 3.19 1.03 15.18
CA PRO A 48 3.13 1.25 13.74
C PRO A 48 2.67 -0.01 13.01
N ALA A 49 1.73 0.14 12.08
CA ALA A 49 1.20 -0.99 11.32
C ALA A 49 2.34 -1.69 10.55
N SER A 50 2.25 -3.02 10.46
CA SER A 50 3.21 -3.80 9.69
C SER A 50 3.05 -3.52 8.19
N GLU A 51 4.06 -3.86 7.43
CA GLU A 51 4.10 -3.68 5.98
C GLU A 51 2.94 -4.44 5.30
N VAL A 52 2.65 -5.66 5.78
CA VAL A 52 1.53 -6.48 5.30
C VAL A 52 0.18 -5.83 5.60
N GLN A 53 0.01 -5.28 6.80
CA GLN A 53 -1.20 -4.56 7.16
C GLN A 53 -1.40 -3.32 6.28
N CYS A 54 -0.33 -2.58 6.00
CA CYS A 54 -0.37 -1.43 5.11
C CYS A 54 -0.72 -1.81 3.68
N PHE A 55 -0.20 -2.94 3.19
CA PHE A 55 -0.53 -3.49 1.88
C PHE A 55 -2.01 -3.89 1.81
N LEU A 56 -2.50 -4.72 2.73
CA LEU A 56 -3.90 -5.16 2.80
C LEU A 56 -4.88 -3.99 2.89
N ARG A 57 -4.55 -2.99 3.70
CA ARG A 57 -5.33 -1.79 3.84
C ARG A 57 -5.51 -1.03 2.53
N ASN A 58 -4.46 -0.93 1.73
CA ASN A 58 -4.48 -0.22 0.46
C ASN A 58 -5.07 -1.07 -0.68
N LEU A 59 -5.18 -2.39 -0.51
CA LEU A 59 -5.75 -3.29 -1.50
C LEU A 59 -7.21 -2.99 -1.82
N THR A 60 -7.96 -2.46 -0.85
CA THR A 60 -9.37 -2.05 -1.02
C THR A 60 -9.57 -0.93 -2.04
N PHE A 61 -8.49 -0.28 -2.47
CA PHE A 61 -8.55 0.72 -3.55
C PHE A 61 -9.21 0.19 -4.82
N PHE A 62 -9.07 -1.11 -5.13
CA PHE A 62 -9.73 -1.70 -6.32
C PHE A 62 -11.25 -1.74 -6.24
N ILE A 63 -11.80 -1.67 -5.03
CA ILE A 63 -13.25 -1.63 -4.78
C ILE A 63 -13.68 -0.24 -4.27
N TRP A 64 -12.99 0.81 -4.73
CA TRP A 64 -13.18 2.19 -4.28
C TRP A 64 -14.64 2.67 -4.25
N PRO A 65 -15.56 2.27 -5.16
CA PRO A 65 -16.95 2.71 -5.05
C PRO A 65 -17.61 2.20 -3.77
N ILE A 66 -17.33 0.96 -3.38
CA ILE A 66 -17.83 0.36 -2.13
C ILE A 66 -17.17 1.05 -0.92
N GLU A 67 -15.87 1.36 -1.02
CA GLU A 67 -15.15 2.08 0.03
C GLU A 67 -15.75 3.47 0.29
N VAL A 68 -16.17 4.18 -0.74
CA VAL A 68 -16.85 5.48 -0.63
C VAL A 68 -18.17 5.32 0.12
N PHE A 69 -19.00 4.34 -0.22
CA PHE A 69 -20.26 4.07 0.49
C PHE A 69 -20.02 3.78 1.97
N ILE A 70 -19.06 2.93 2.29
CA ILE A 70 -18.74 2.58 3.68
C ILE A 70 -18.20 3.80 4.43
N SER A 71 -17.40 4.64 3.79
CA SER A 71 -16.89 5.89 4.39
C SER A 71 -17.98 6.89 4.71
N LEU A 72 -19.07 6.91 3.94
CA LEU A 72 -20.25 7.74 4.23
C LEU A 72 -21.01 7.24 5.46
N ILE A 73 -21.10 5.94 5.63
CA ILE A 73 -21.79 5.32 6.78
C ILE A 73 -20.91 5.35 8.05
N SER A 74 -19.62 5.13 7.89
CA SER A 74 -18.66 5.07 8.99
C SER A 74 -17.42 5.93 8.71
N PRO A 75 -17.48 7.24 8.93
CA PRO A 75 -16.39 8.15 8.58
C PRO A 75 -15.11 7.95 9.41
N LYS A 76 -15.20 7.22 10.53
CA LYS A 76 -14.07 6.99 11.43
C LYS A 76 -13.08 5.94 10.95
N ARG A 77 -13.50 5.01 10.10
CA ARG A 77 -12.67 3.91 9.60
C ARG A 77 -13.00 3.57 8.15
N ARG A 78 -12.00 3.50 7.31
CA ARG A 78 -12.13 3.00 5.94
C ARG A 78 -12.25 1.48 5.95
N MET A 79 -12.84 0.91 4.91
CA MET A 79 -12.94 -0.54 4.73
C MET A 79 -11.56 -1.22 4.85
N GLY A 80 -10.53 -0.66 4.22
CA GLY A 80 -9.18 -1.15 4.33
C GLY A 80 -8.61 -1.14 5.75
N ASP A 81 -9.00 -0.17 6.58
CA ASP A 81 -8.60 -0.13 7.99
C ASP A 81 -9.27 -1.23 8.81
N ILE A 82 -10.52 -1.56 8.49
CA ILE A 82 -11.25 -2.66 9.13
C ILE A 82 -10.62 -4.00 8.75
N LEU A 83 -10.36 -4.22 7.46
CA LEU A 83 -9.78 -5.44 6.93
C LEU A 83 -8.37 -5.70 7.49
N ALA A 84 -7.54 -4.68 7.57
CA ALA A 84 -6.17 -4.78 8.06
C ALA A 84 -6.02 -4.63 9.59
N HIS A 85 -7.12 -4.43 10.32
CA HIS A 85 -7.13 -4.14 11.77
C HIS A 85 -6.21 -2.97 12.13
N THR A 86 -6.32 -1.90 11.37
CA THR A 86 -5.54 -0.67 11.55
C THR A 86 -6.42 0.53 11.86
N LYS A 87 -5.80 1.59 12.30
CA LYS A 87 -6.41 2.91 12.46
C LYS A 87 -5.38 3.99 12.15
N VAL A 88 -5.85 5.17 11.78
CA VAL A 88 -4.99 6.36 11.61
C VAL A 88 -5.02 7.16 12.90
N ILE A 89 -3.86 7.53 13.38
CA ILE A 89 -3.71 8.43 14.54
C ILE A 89 -2.96 9.70 14.12
N GLN A 90 -3.17 10.76 14.87
CA GLN A 90 -2.40 11.97 14.74
C GLN A 90 -1.11 11.84 15.55
N VAL A 91 0.00 12.23 14.93
CA VAL A 91 1.35 12.25 15.52
C VAL A 91 2.02 13.56 15.14
N SER A 92 3.20 13.83 15.69
CA SER A 92 3.98 14.99 15.27
C SER A 92 4.34 14.90 13.78
N SER A 93 4.29 16.02 13.08
CA SER A 93 4.76 16.13 11.71
C SER A 93 6.27 15.89 11.63
N GLU A 94 6.71 15.22 10.57
CA GLU A 94 8.12 14.92 10.35
C GLU A 94 8.57 15.51 9.00
N PRO A 95 9.74 16.13 8.93
CA PRO A 95 10.27 16.61 7.67
C PRO A 95 10.65 15.45 6.74
N VAL A 96 10.43 15.63 5.44
CA VAL A 96 10.68 14.62 4.41
C VAL A 96 12.10 14.03 4.44
N PRO A 97 13.19 14.78 4.71
CA PRO A 97 14.54 14.24 4.76
C PRO A 97 14.75 13.10 5.78
N LEU A 98 13.93 13.02 6.83
CA LEU A 98 14.00 11.93 7.81
C LEU A 98 13.68 10.55 7.19
N VAL A 99 12.97 10.50 6.07
CA VAL A 99 12.70 9.26 5.33
C VAL A 99 13.98 8.58 4.89
N TRP A 100 14.96 9.35 4.39
CA TRP A 100 16.25 8.81 3.96
C TRP A 100 17.05 8.21 5.11
N LYS A 101 16.94 8.83 6.29
CA LYS A 101 17.58 8.30 7.50
C LYS A 101 16.93 6.98 7.93
N ASP A 102 15.63 6.91 7.90
CA ASP A 102 14.87 5.70 8.21
C ASP A 102 15.20 4.57 7.24
N ILE A 103 15.29 4.85 5.92
CA ILE A 103 15.64 3.87 4.90
C ILE A 103 17.02 3.27 5.16
N LYS A 104 18.01 4.10 5.48
CA LYS A 104 19.37 3.65 5.77
C LYS A 104 19.49 2.79 7.03
N GLN A 105 18.60 2.99 8.00
CA GLN A 105 18.58 2.24 9.26
C GLN A 105 17.70 0.98 9.24
N THR A 106 17.05 0.73 8.11
CA THR A 106 16.15 -0.42 7.99
C THR A 106 16.92 -1.73 7.91
N ARG A 107 16.61 -2.63 8.84
CA ARG A 107 17.05 -4.02 8.77
C ARG A 107 16.06 -4.85 7.96
N TRP A 108 16.56 -5.82 7.20
CA TRP A 108 15.75 -6.80 6.51
C TRP A 108 14.85 -7.56 7.49
N LYS A 109 13.56 -7.63 7.17
CA LYS A 109 12.55 -8.36 7.93
C LYS A 109 11.89 -9.40 7.04
N ASN A 110 11.41 -10.50 7.62
CA ASN A 110 10.67 -11.52 6.89
C ASN A 110 9.43 -10.98 6.18
N SER A 111 8.81 -9.92 6.72
CA SER A 111 7.67 -9.24 6.07
C SER A 111 8.01 -8.67 4.70
N TYR A 112 9.26 -8.36 4.40
CA TYR A 112 9.68 -7.88 3.07
C TYR A 112 9.58 -8.97 2.01
N PHE A 113 9.93 -10.21 2.36
CA PHE A 113 9.72 -11.36 1.47
C PHE A 113 8.24 -11.56 1.14
N ILE A 114 7.37 -11.41 2.14
CA ILE A 114 5.92 -11.51 1.94
C ILE A 114 5.44 -10.43 0.98
N ILE A 115 5.90 -9.18 1.14
CA ILE A 115 5.54 -8.08 0.24
C ILE A 115 6.05 -8.33 -1.18
N ILE A 116 7.27 -8.80 -1.35
CA ILE A 116 7.81 -9.15 -2.67
C ILE A 116 6.97 -10.26 -3.31
N LEU A 117 6.65 -11.31 -2.56
CA LEU A 117 5.81 -12.41 -3.04
C LEU A 117 4.41 -11.92 -3.43
N LEU A 118 3.78 -11.09 -2.61
CA LEU A 118 2.48 -10.47 -2.93
C LEU A 118 2.58 -9.60 -4.18
N GLY A 119 3.69 -8.89 -4.38
CA GLY A 119 3.95 -8.12 -5.59
C GLY A 119 4.05 -8.98 -6.85
N LEU A 120 4.73 -10.11 -6.75
CA LEU A 120 4.84 -11.07 -7.86
C LEU A 120 3.49 -11.70 -8.20
N ILE A 121 2.71 -12.10 -7.17
CA ILE A 121 1.36 -12.64 -7.36
C ILE A 121 0.45 -11.59 -8.00
N TYR A 122 0.47 -10.37 -7.48
CA TYR A 122 -0.27 -9.25 -8.02
C TYR A 122 0.09 -9.00 -9.50
N GLY A 123 1.37 -8.91 -9.82
CA GLY A 123 1.86 -8.73 -11.18
C GLY A 123 1.41 -9.85 -12.11
N TYR A 124 1.49 -11.10 -11.66
CA TYR A 124 1.04 -12.27 -12.41
C TYR A 124 -0.47 -12.24 -12.69
N ILE A 125 -1.30 -11.96 -11.67
CA ILE A 125 -2.76 -11.89 -11.83
C ILE A 125 -3.13 -10.81 -12.85
N ILE A 126 -2.58 -9.61 -12.69
CA ILE A 126 -2.93 -8.50 -13.60
C ILE A 126 -2.42 -8.76 -15.01
N PHE A 127 -1.22 -9.33 -15.16
CA PHE A 127 -0.72 -9.71 -16.48
C PHE A 127 -1.70 -10.66 -17.19
N ASN A 128 -2.17 -11.72 -16.50
CA ASN A 128 -3.14 -12.65 -17.07
C ASN A 128 -4.50 -11.99 -17.39
N VAL A 129 -4.99 -11.12 -16.50
CA VAL A 129 -6.25 -10.38 -16.75
C VAL A 129 -6.12 -9.47 -17.97
N MET A 130 -5.00 -8.77 -18.09
CA MET A 130 -4.76 -7.88 -19.23
C MET A 130 -4.64 -8.66 -20.56
N THR A 131 -3.96 -9.81 -20.56
CA THR A 131 -3.89 -10.67 -21.75
C THR A 131 -5.28 -11.16 -22.18
N LEU A 132 -6.10 -11.59 -21.21
CA LEU A 132 -7.45 -12.08 -21.46
C LEU A 132 -8.41 -11.00 -21.98
N LEU A 133 -8.22 -9.75 -21.60
CA LEU A 133 -9.03 -8.61 -22.07
C LEU A 133 -8.63 -8.12 -23.47
N MET A 134 -7.49 -8.56 -23.98
CA MET A 134 -6.97 -8.13 -25.26
C MET A 134 -7.09 -9.19 -26.36
N GLU A 135 -7.52 -10.40 -26.01
CA GLU A 135 -8.01 -11.42 -26.95
C GLU A 135 -9.46 -11.15 -27.35
#